data_a97ed3f67d00103e47b574a969a06bd2
#
_entry.id   a97ed3f67d00103e47b574a969a06bd2
#
_cell.length_a   1.000
_cell.length_b   1.000
_cell.length_c   1.000
_cell.angle_alpha   90.00
_cell.angle_beta   90.00
_cell.angle_gamma   90.00
#
_symmetry.space_group_name_H-M   'P 1'
#
loop_
_entity.id
_entity.type
_entity.pdbx_description
1 polymer ?
#
loop_
_entity_poly.entity_id
_entity_poly.type
_entity_poly.pdbx_seq_one_letter_code
_entity_poly.pdbx_strand_id
1 'polypeptide(L)'
;MPITCEYDQARLTALLRVQHGVIARWQALECGLTSRAIECRLRHGGPWRALLPGVYLTVTGAPTPAQRDMAALLYAGPRSVITGAVAVRRHHLTCAGLNMIDVLVPAEVRRTSTGFVQIQRTTRMPDNVYRTGAIRFAPPHRAVADAARKMMCFSDVQAVVCSALQRRRCTLPMLIDELNEGPSAGSRSLRMALAEVSDGVRSKAEVDLRNLIDRSDLEKPLYNARLYTQDGLFIAKPDAWWQRAGVAGEVDSREYHIEATDYRATLMRHNQMERYGINVQHWLPSVITNEPRAVLSDLRMAIGSGYRRPPLPIVTMIDE
;
A
#
# COMPACT_ATOMS: atom_id res chain seq x y z
N MET A 1 1.46 61.42 -8.48
CA MET A 1 1.13 60.77 -7.20
C MET A 1 1.27 59.28 -7.35
N PRO A 2 2.08 58.56 -6.55
CA PRO A 2 2.11 57.12 -6.59
C PRO A 2 0.77 56.61 -6.08
N ILE A 3 0.01 55.92 -6.91
CA ILE A 3 -1.19 55.19 -6.50
C ILE A 3 -0.69 54.07 -5.57
N THR A 4 -0.70 54.28 -4.29
CA THR A 4 -0.54 53.22 -3.28
C THR A 4 -1.79 52.37 -3.37
N CYS A 5 -1.74 51.31 -4.16
CA CYS A 5 -2.77 50.32 -4.18
C CYS A 5 -2.75 49.63 -2.81
N GLU A 6 -3.67 50.00 -1.94
CA GLU A 6 -3.85 49.36 -0.62
C GLU A 6 -4.23 47.93 -0.86
N TYR A 7 -3.28 47.04 -0.60
CA TYR A 7 -3.52 45.59 -0.57
C TYR A 7 -3.47 45.08 0.86
N ASP A 8 -4.17 44.03 1.15
CA ASP A 8 -4.21 43.40 2.47
C ASP A 8 -2.86 42.76 2.81
N GLN A 9 -1.95 43.57 3.36
CA GLN A 9 -0.61 43.13 3.78
C GLN A 9 -0.67 42.05 4.88
N ALA A 10 -1.65 42.15 5.79
CA ALA A 10 -1.77 41.19 6.88
C ALA A 10 -2.16 39.79 6.36
N ARG A 11 -3.16 39.74 5.47
CA ARG A 11 -3.59 38.50 4.81
C ARG A 11 -2.47 37.88 3.95
N LEU A 12 -1.76 38.70 3.18
CA LEU A 12 -0.63 38.26 2.38
C LEU A 12 0.47 37.67 3.28
N THR A 13 0.84 38.33 4.34
CA THR A 13 1.88 37.85 5.27
C THR A 13 1.47 36.55 5.95
N ALA A 14 0.21 36.41 6.38
CA ALA A 14 -0.33 35.19 6.96
C ALA A 14 -0.27 34.01 5.97
N LEU A 15 -0.67 34.22 4.72
CA LEU A 15 -0.57 33.19 3.66
C LEU A 15 0.88 32.77 3.42
N LEU A 16 1.78 33.70 3.26
CA LEU A 16 3.20 33.43 3.02
C LEU A 16 3.84 32.66 4.17
N ARG A 17 3.49 32.97 5.40
CA ARG A 17 3.96 32.24 6.59
C ARG A 17 3.54 30.75 6.55
N VAL A 18 2.28 30.46 6.24
CA VAL A 18 1.74 29.10 6.17
C VAL A 18 2.26 28.34 4.95
N GLN A 19 2.51 29.05 3.84
CA GLN A 19 2.91 28.48 2.55
C GLN A 19 4.42 28.56 2.29
N HIS A 20 5.24 28.69 3.35
CA HIS A 20 6.72 28.72 3.25
C HIS A 20 7.26 29.81 2.31
N GLY A 21 6.59 30.94 2.18
CA GLY A 21 6.98 32.01 1.27
C GLY A 21 6.63 31.75 -0.21
N VAL A 22 5.73 30.82 -0.48
CA VAL A 22 5.23 30.53 -1.82
C VAL A 22 3.80 31.02 -1.96
N ILE A 23 3.45 31.64 -3.08
CA ILE A 23 2.11 32.16 -3.36
C ILE A 23 1.67 31.90 -4.80
N ALA A 24 0.39 31.56 -4.99
CA ALA A 24 -0.21 31.52 -6.32
C ALA A 24 -0.68 32.93 -6.74
N ARG A 25 -0.66 33.19 -8.07
CA ARG A 25 -1.10 34.46 -8.64
C ARG A 25 -2.52 34.86 -8.19
N TRP A 26 -3.44 33.89 -8.18
CA TRP A 26 -4.82 34.14 -7.78
C TRP A 26 -4.91 34.57 -6.29
N GLN A 27 -4.12 33.99 -5.40
CA GLN A 27 -4.06 34.37 -3.99
C GLN A 27 -3.51 35.80 -3.82
N ALA A 28 -2.47 36.14 -4.58
CA ALA A 28 -1.90 37.49 -4.56
C ALA A 28 -2.92 38.54 -5.03
N LEU A 29 -3.71 38.21 -6.05
CA LEU A 29 -4.80 39.07 -6.53
C LEU A 29 -5.93 39.21 -5.49
N GLU A 30 -6.30 38.10 -4.81
CA GLU A 30 -7.29 38.12 -3.70
C GLU A 30 -6.83 38.91 -2.49
N CYS A 31 -5.52 39.06 -2.29
CA CYS A 31 -4.96 39.97 -1.28
C CYS A 31 -4.95 41.44 -1.75
N GLY A 32 -5.49 41.74 -2.93
CA GLY A 32 -5.57 43.10 -3.45
C GLY A 32 -4.35 43.57 -4.28
N LEU A 33 -3.35 42.67 -4.52
CA LEU A 33 -2.24 43.00 -5.42
C LEU A 33 -2.73 43.11 -6.86
N THR A 34 -2.36 44.19 -7.55
CA THR A 34 -2.65 44.32 -8.98
C THR A 34 -1.71 43.45 -9.83
N SER A 35 -2.13 43.08 -11.04
CA SER A 35 -1.26 42.37 -12.00
C SER A 35 0.06 43.09 -12.23
N ARG A 36 0.01 44.41 -12.39
CA ARG A 36 1.21 45.25 -12.52
C ARG A 36 2.13 45.19 -11.30
N ALA A 37 1.57 45.19 -10.09
CA ALA A 37 2.36 45.06 -8.87
C ALA A 37 3.04 43.70 -8.75
N ILE A 38 2.38 42.61 -9.22
CA ILE A 38 2.97 41.26 -9.30
C ILE A 38 4.11 41.24 -10.34
N GLU A 39 3.89 41.79 -11.54
CA GLU A 39 4.90 41.87 -12.60
C GLU A 39 6.13 42.68 -12.17
N CYS A 40 5.94 43.79 -11.47
CA CYS A 40 7.05 44.57 -10.90
C CYS A 40 7.89 43.74 -9.91
N ARG A 41 7.26 42.88 -9.12
CA ARG A 41 7.97 42.01 -8.17
C ARG A 41 8.72 40.87 -8.85
N LEU A 42 8.25 40.44 -10.02
CA LEU A 42 8.82 39.32 -10.81
C LEU A 42 9.90 39.74 -11.81
N ARG A 43 10.08 41.06 -12.06
CA ARG A 43 11.10 41.53 -12.99
C ARG A 43 12.49 41.14 -12.55
N HIS A 44 13.46 41.20 -13.45
CA HIS A 44 14.86 40.95 -13.14
C HIS A 44 15.33 41.81 -11.95
N GLY A 45 15.95 41.17 -10.95
CA GLY A 45 16.32 41.81 -9.68
C GLY A 45 15.16 42.12 -8.73
N GLY A 46 13.93 41.76 -9.06
CA GLY A 46 12.76 41.88 -8.18
C GLY A 46 12.76 40.86 -7.05
N PRO A 47 11.95 41.10 -5.99
CA PRO A 47 11.93 40.24 -4.80
C PRO A 47 11.23 38.90 -4.99
N TRP A 48 10.50 38.69 -6.08
CA TRP A 48 9.79 37.46 -6.36
C TRP A 48 10.40 36.72 -7.55
N ARG A 49 10.29 35.37 -7.50
CA ARG A 49 10.72 34.51 -8.58
C ARG A 49 9.63 33.50 -8.96
N ALA A 50 9.39 33.32 -10.25
CA ALA A 50 8.50 32.27 -10.74
C ALA A 50 9.11 30.89 -10.50
N LEU A 51 8.38 29.99 -9.86
CA LEU A 51 8.72 28.56 -9.70
C LEU A 51 8.00 27.71 -10.72
N LEU A 52 6.72 28.01 -10.95
CA LEU A 52 5.81 27.35 -11.88
C LEU A 52 4.88 28.40 -12.49
N PRO A 53 4.19 28.12 -13.59
CA PRO A 53 3.23 29.06 -14.16
C PRO A 53 2.20 29.51 -13.13
N GLY A 54 2.19 30.82 -12.83
CA GLY A 54 1.30 31.42 -11.84
C GLY A 54 1.60 31.10 -10.39
N VAL A 55 2.79 30.55 -10.07
CA VAL A 55 3.23 30.29 -8.68
C VAL A 55 4.61 30.89 -8.44
N TYR A 56 4.73 31.66 -7.40
CA TYR A 56 5.88 32.50 -7.12
C TYR A 56 6.48 32.21 -5.75
N LEU A 57 7.81 32.28 -5.67
CA LEU A 57 8.58 32.31 -4.45
C LEU A 57 8.86 33.77 -4.08
N THR A 58 8.56 34.15 -2.84
CA THR A 58 8.67 35.53 -2.36
C THR A 58 9.91 35.78 -1.50
N VAL A 59 10.76 34.78 -1.37
CA VAL A 59 12.04 34.85 -0.63
C VAL A 59 13.20 34.58 -1.58
N THR A 60 14.39 35.07 -1.23
CA THR A 60 15.61 34.88 -1.99
C THR A 60 16.23 33.50 -1.79
N GLY A 61 17.11 33.07 -2.68
CA GLY A 61 17.82 31.80 -2.59
C GLY A 61 17.18 30.65 -3.41
N ALA A 62 17.80 29.48 -3.36
CA ALA A 62 17.25 28.27 -4.00
C ALA A 62 16.01 27.78 -3.24
N PRO A 63 14.95 27.30 -3.93
CA PRO A 63 13.77 26.82 -3.26
C PRO A 63 14.05 25.55 -2.46
N THR A 64 13.63 25.55 -1.20
CA THR A 64 13.71 24.37 -0.33
C THR A 64 12.75 23.27 -0.81
N PRO A 65 12.94 22.01 -0.38
CA PRO A 65 11.99 20.93 -0.70
C PRO A 65 10.54 21.25 -0.30
N ALA A 66 10.31 21.86 0.88
CA ALA A 66 8.97 22.25 1.31
C ALA A 66 8.36 23.35 0.43
N GLN A 67 9.16 24.28 -0.06
CA GLN A 67 8.71 25.33 -0.99
C GLN A 67 8.37 24.74 -2.37
N ARG A 68 9.12 23.76 -2.85
CA ARG A 68 8.78 23.04 -4.09
C ARG A 68 7.50 22.23 -3.93
N ASP A 69 7.33 21.53 -2.81
CA ASP A 69 6.12 20.76 -2.51
C ASP A 69 4.89 21.67 -2.46
N MET A 70 5.00 22.82 -1.78
CA MET A 70 3.94 23.83 -1.72
C MET A 70 3.64 24.40 -3.11
N ALA A 71 4.67 24.74 -3.88
CA ALA A 71 4.49 25.24 -5.24
C ALA A 71 3.75 24.24 -6.14
N ALA A 72 4.07 22.97 -6.02
CA ALA A 72 3.40 21.90 -6.74
C ALA A 72 1.90 21.83 -6.44
N LEU A 73 1.53 21.91 -5.16
CA LEU A 73 0.12 21.93 -4.72
C LEU A 73 -0.62 23.18 -5.16
N LEU A 74 0.00 24.36 -5.05
CA LEU A 74 -0.61 25.61 -5.47
C LEU A 74 -0.82 25.67 -7.00
N TYR A 75 0.11 25.08 -7.76
CA TYR A 75 -0.03 24.93 -9.22
C TYR A 75 -1.16 23.96 -9.57
N ALA A 76 -1.21 22.80 -8.92
CA ALA A 76 -2.17 21.74 -9.22
C ALA A 76 -3.60 22.06 -8.75
N GLY A 77 -3.75 22.91 -7.72
CA GLY A 77 -5.04 23.38 -7.22
C GLY A 77 -5.43 22.84 -5.84
N PRO A 78 -6.57 23.29 -5.27
CA PRO A 78 -6.90 23.09 -3.86
C PRO A 78 -7.16 21.63 -3.46
N ARG A 79 -7.62 20.79 -4.39
CA ARG A 79 -7.89 19.35 -4.14
C ARG A 79 -6.72 18.45 -4.51
N SER A 80 -5.54 18.99 -4.78
CA SER A 80 -4.36 18.23 -5.16
C SER A 80 -3.65 17.61 -3.95
N VAL A 81 -2.95 16.49 -4.19
CA VAL A 81 -2.22 15.72 -3.16
C VAL A 81 -0.91 15.23 -3.76
N ILE A 82 0.21 15.43 -3.08
CA ILE A 82 1.52 14.90 -3.51
C ILE A 82 1.55 13.39 -3.26
N THR A 83 2.03 12.64 -4.24
CA THR A 83 2.17 11.18 -4.20
C THR A 83 3.55 10.72 -4.67
N GLY A 84 3.74 9.42 -4.88
CA GLY A 84 4.96 8.83 -5.43
C GLY A 84 6.18 9.03 -4.55
N ALA A 85 7.36 9.09 -5.18
CA ALA A 85 8.64 9.08 -4.47
C ALA A 85 8.81 10.22 -3.44
N VAL A 86 8.24 11.41 -3.70
CA VAL A 86 8.30 12.53 -2.74
C VAL A 86 7.48 12.21 -1.50
N ALA A 87 6.25 11.74 -1.66
CA ALA A 87 5.40 11.36 -0.53
C ALA A 87 6.00 10.19 0.26
N VAL A 88 6.56 9.17 -0.41
CA VAL A 88 7.27 8.05 0.22
C VAL A 88 8.39 8.56 1.14
N ARG A 89 9.24 9.47 0.67
CA ARG A 89 10.29 10.06 1.50
C ARG A 89 9.74 10.88 2.67
N ARG A 90 8.61 11.59 2.50
CA ARG A 90 7.94 12.32 3.59
C ARG A 90 7.33 11.40 4.65
N HIS A 91 7.02 10.15 4.28
CA HIS A 91 6.65 9.11 5.24
C HIS A 91 7.88 8.44 5.89
N HIS A 92 9.08 8.97 5.69
CA HIS A 92 10.35 8.44 6.20
C HIS A 92 10.67 7.02 5.68
N LEU A 93 10.24 6.73 4.46
CA LEU A 93 10.52 5.47 3.78
C LEU A 93 11.69 5.62 2.81
N THR A 94 12.42 4.53 2.59
CA THR A 94 13.51 4.48 1.61
C THR A 94 12.91 4.48 0.20
N CYS A 95 13.36 5.42 -0.63
CA CYS A 95 12.93 5.51 -2.02
C CYS A 95 14.04 6.12 -2.87
N ALA A 96 14.41 5.44 -3.94
CA ALA A 96 15.33 5.96 -4.95
C ALA A 96 14.79 7.28 -5.54
N GLY A 97 15.69 8.23 -5.75
CA GLY A 97 15.32 9.61 -6.05
C GLY A 97 14.80 9.83 -7.46
N LEU A 98 13.58 10.32 -7.56
CA LEU A 98 13.12 11.07 -8.73
C LEU A 98 13.01 12.55 -8.34
N ASN A 99 13.58 13.45 -9.16
CA ASN A 99 13.53 14.90 -8.89
C ASN A 99 12.16 15.54 -9.22
N MET A 100 11.24 14.75 -9.76
CA MET A 100 9.89 15.17 -10.08
C MET A 100 8.96 15.01 -8.89
N ILE A 101 8.02 15.93 -8.76
CA ILE A 101 6.96 15.86 -7.75
C ILE A 101 5.68 15.38 -8.43
N ASP A 102 5.26 14.18 -8.08
CA ASP A 102 4.02 13.61 -8.55
C ASP A 102 2.84 14.16 -7.75
N VAL A 103 1.83 14.68 -8.45
CA VAL A 103 0.66 15.29 -7.83
C VAL A 103 -0.61 14.66 -8.39
N LEU A 104 -1.39 14.05 -7.50
CA LEU A 104 -2.74 13.58 -7.80
C LEU A 104 -3.69 14.76 -7.89
N VAL A 105 -4.51 14.77 -8.91
CA VAL A 105 -5.62 15.70 -9.07
C VAL A 105 -6.87 14.93 -9.50
N PRO A 106 -8.07 15.43 -9.15
CA PRO A 106 -9.32 14.87 -9.66
C PRO A 106 -9.35 14.81 -11.17
N ALA A 107 -10.04 13.82 -11.73
CA ALA A 107 -10.07 13.55 -13.18
C ALA A 107 -10.53 14.74 -14.04
N GLU A 108 -11.41 15.58 -13.51
CA GLU A 108 -11.93 16.79 -14.16
C GLU A 108 -10.92 17.95 -14.25
N VAL A 109 -9.83 17.91 -13.50
CA VAL A 109 -8.83 18.99 -13.48
C VAL A 109 -8.01 18.99 -14.76
N ARG A 110 -7.99 20.13 -15.47
CA ARG A 110 -7.32 20.32 -16.78
C ARG A 110 -5.89 20.88 -16.65
N ARG A 111 -5.18 20.56 -15.58
CA ARG A 111 -3.77 20.95 -15.44
C ARG A 111 -2.87 19.98 -16.19
N THR A 112 -1.76 20.49 -16.73
CA THR A 112 -0.72 19.73 -17.42
C THR A 112 0.55 19.69 -16.58
N SER A 113 1.37 18.66 -16.78
CA SER A 113 2.69 18.57 -16.15
C SER A 113 3.59 19.70 -16.66
N THR A 114 4.39 20.28 -15.76
CA THR A 114 5.30 21.38 -16.11
C THR A 114 6.46 21.49 -15.10
N GLY A 115 7.62 21.89 -15.56
CA GLY A 115 8.81 22.03 -14.73
C GLY A 115 9.11 20.77 -13.93
N PHE A 116 9.12 20.87 -12.62
CA PHE A 116 9.37 19.75 -11.71
C PHE A 116 8.08 19.04 -11.22
N VAL A 117 6.91 19.34 -11.81
CA VAL A 117 5.62 18.78 -11.40
C VAL A 117 5.06 17.85 -12.46
N GLN A 118 4.73 16.63 -12.04
CA GLN A 118 4.05 15.62 -12.84
C GLN A 118 2.59 15.50 -12.36
N ILE A 119 1.64 15.92 -13.19
CA ILE A 119 0.20 15.82 -12.89
C ILE A 119 -0.30 14.42 -13.23
N GLN A 120 -0.97 13.81 -12.27
CA GLN A 120 -1.66 12.53 -12.41
C GLN A 120 -3.15 12.73 -12.13
N ARG A 121 -3.98 12.55 -13.15
CA ARG A 121 -5.44 12.59 -13.00
C ARG A 121 -5.93 11.26 -12.48
N THR A 122 -6.82 11.31 -11.51
CA THR A 122 -7.39 10.09 -10.91
C THR A 122 -8.85 10.30 -10.56
N THR A 123 -9.65 9.25 -10.71
CA THR A 123 -11.02 9.16 -10.16
C THR A 123 -11.00 8.70 -8.69
N ARG A 124 -9.85 8.17 -8.23
CA ARG A 124 -9.61 7.66 -6.88
C ARG A 124 -8.70 8.61 -6.11
N MET A 125 -9.22 9.76 -5.69
CA MET A 125 -8.50 10.61 -4.75
C MET A 125 -8.46 9.93 -3.37
N PRO A 126 -7.34 10.00 -2.63
CA PRO A 126 -7.26 9.39 -1.31
C PRO A 126 -8.19 10.14 -0.31
N ASP A 127 -9.01 9.38 0.43
CA ASP A 127 -9.90 9.93 1.46
C ASP A 127 -9.10 10.44 2.66
N ASN A 128 -8.07 9.70 3.06
CA ASN A 128 -7.16 10.07 4.14
C ASN A 128 -5.90 10.71 3.57
N VAL A 129 -5.68 11.96 3.92
CA VAL A 129 -4.53 12.76 3.44
C VAL A 129 -3.64 13.12 4.62
N TYR A 130 -2.36 12.78 4.50
CA TYR A 130 -1.34 13.19 5.47
C TYR A 130 -0.97 14.65 5.26
N ARG A 131 -0.75 15.38 6.36
CA ARG A 131 -0.42 16.80 6.32
C ARG A 131 0.85 17.11 7.08
N THR A 132 1.70 17.92 6.49
CA THR A 132 2.80 18.60 7.18
C THR A 132 2.57 20.10 6.99
N GLY A 133 1.99 20.74 7.99
CA GLY A 133 1.47 22.10 7.85
C GLY A 133 0.38 22.15 6.76
N ALA A 134 0.58 23.00 5.76
CA ALA A 134 -0.35 23.16 4.63
C ALA A 134 -0.10 22.15 3.48
N ILE A 135 0.99 21.38 3.52
CA ILE A 135 1.35 20.44 2.45
C ILE A 135 0.61 19.12 2.67
N ARG A 136 -0.01 18.62 1.60
CA ARG A 136 -0.81 17.39 1.58
C ARG A 136 -0.09 16.27 0.85
N PHE A 137 -0.02 15.09 1.47
CA PHE A 137 0.60 13.89 0.91
C PHE A 137 -0.40 12.73 0.90
N ALA A 138 -0.34 11.90 -0.12
CA ALA A 138 -1.06 10.63 -0.18
C ALA A 138 -0.65 9.72 0.98
N PRO A 139 -1.55 8.85 1.46
CA PRO A 139 -1.22 7.88 2.49
C PRO A 139 -0.11 6.93 2.04
N PRO A 140 0.63 6.30 2.96
CA PRO A 140 1.83 5.50 2.64
C PRO A 140 1.60 4.42 1.60
N HIS A 141 0.54 3.60 1.70
CA HIS A 141 0.21 2.55 0.74
C HIS A 141 0.00 3.11 -0.68
N ARG A 142 -0.75 4.21 -0.81
CA ARG A 142 -0.95 4.88 -2.10
C ARG A 142 0.34 5.48 -2.65
N ALA A 143 1.11 6.16 -1.81
CA ALA A 143 2.38 6.76 -2.21
C ALA A 143 3.38 5.70 -2.70
N VAL A 144 3.47 4.56 -2.00
CA VAL A 144 4.31 3.41 -2.38
C VAL A 144 3.87 2.82 -3.71
N ALA A 145 2.57 2.57 -3.90
CA ALA A 145 2.05 2.02 -5.14
C ALA A 145 2.30 2.95 -6.34
N ASP A 146 2.06 4.25 -6.18
CA ASP A 146 2.31 5.23 -7.24
C ASP A 146 3.80 5.40 -7.55
N ALA A 147 4.69 5.30 -6.54
CA ALA A 147 6.14 5.30 -6.73
C ALA A 147 6.59 4.04 -7.48
N ALA A 148 6.16 2.86 -7.03
CA ALA A 148 6.53 1.58 -7.60
C ALA A 148 6.17 1.45 -9.09
N ARG A 149 5.03 2.01 -9.51
CA ARG A 149 4.61 2.03 -10.92
C ARG A 149 5.55 2.80 -11.85
N LYS A 150 6.39 3.66 -11.30
CA LYS A 150 7.36 4.50 -12.05
C LYS A 150 8.80 4.05 -11.91
N MET A 151 9.08 3.14 -10.99
CA MET A 151 10.41 2.62 -10.78
C MET A 151 10.79 1.65 -11.91
N MET A 152 11.98 1.83 -12.45
CA MET A 152 12.51 0.98 -13.53
C MET A 152 13.19 -0.28 -12.98
N CYS A 153 13.75 -0.21 -11.78
CA CYS A 153 14.49 -1.31 -11.16
C CYS A 153 13.59 -2.07 -10.18
N PHE A 154 13.53 -3.39 -10.33
CA PHE A 154 12.72 -4.25 -9.45
C PHE A 154 13.23 -4.20 -8.00
N SER A 155 14.55 -4.16 -7.79
CA SER A 155 15.13 -4.05 -6.44
C SER A 155 14.71 -2.77 -5.70
N ASP A 156 14.48 -1.66 -6.41
CA ASP A 156 13.98 -0.43 -5.80
C ASP A 156 12.52 -0.60 -5.35
N VAL A 157 11.70 -1.32 -6.13
CA VAL A 157 10.32 -1.65 -5.77
C VAL A 157 10.29 -2.55 -4.54
N GLN A 158 11.13 -3.60 -4.51
CA GLN A 158 11.28 -4.45 -3.32
C GLN A 158 11.69 -3.63 -2.09
N ALA A 159 12.69 -2.77 -2.23
CA ALA A 159 13.20 -1.96 -1.13
C ALA A 159 12.13 -1.03 -0.54
N VAL A 160 11.33 -0.35 -1.39
CA VAL A 160 10.28 0.55 -0.91
C VAL A 160 9.12 -0.22 -0.24
N VAL A 161 8.72 -1.36 -0.79
CA VAL A 161 7.68 -2.24 -0.19
C VAL A 161 8.16 -2.76 1.16
N CYS A 162 9.35 -3.36 1.22
CA CYS A 162 9.92 -3.87 2.47
C CYS A 162 10.06 -2.76 3.53
N SER A 163 10.56 -1.58 3.14
CA SER A 163 10.68 -0.43 4.04
C SER A 163 9.34 0.01 4.61
N ALA A 164 8.28 0.02 3.80
CA ALA A 164 6.94 0.39 4.23
C ALA A 164 6.35 -0.58 5.26
N LEU A 165 6.52 -1.88 5.03
CA LEU A 165 6.03 -2.95 5.91
C LEU A 165 6.84 -3.03 7.21
N GLN A 166 8.18 -3.05 7.14
CA GLN A 166 9.07 -3.10 8.30
C GLN A 166 8.88 -1.91 9.24
N ARG A 167 8.69 -0.71 8.69
CA ARG A 167 8.43 0.50 9.46
C ARG A 167 6.97 0.67 9.87
N ARG A 168 6.12 -0.33 9.59
CA ARG A 168 4.69 -0.35 9.93
C ARG A 168 3.94 0.91 9.46
N ARG A 169 4.32 1.44 8.29
CA ARG A 169 3.64 2.61 7.70
C ARG A 169 2.36 2.23 6.98
N CYS A 170 2.29 1.00 6.49
CA CYS A 170 1.09 0.35 5.98
C CYS A 170 1.22 -1.16 6.19
N THR A 171 0.13 -1.89 5.96
CA THR A 171 0.10 -3.34 6.01
C THR A 171 0.16 -3.94 4.60
N LEU A 172 0.47 -5.22 4.50
CA LEU A 172 0.47 -5.92 3.23
C LEU A 172 -0.92 -5.92 2.56
N PRO A 173 -2.04 -6.17 3.28
CA PRO A 173 -3.38 -6.03 2.69
C PRO A 173 -3.62 -4.64 2.09
N MET A 174 -3.26 -3.55 2.77
CA MET A 174 -3.45 -2.19 2.24
C MET A 174 -2.71 -1.96 0.92
N LEU A 175 -1.54 -2.57 0.72
CA LEU A 175 -0.80 -2.49 -0.54
C LEU A 175 -1.43 -3.35 -1.63
N ILE A 176 -1.97 -4.51 -1.27
CA ILE A 176 -2.69 -5.41 -2.19
C ILE A 176 -3.99 -4.74 -2.66
N ASP A 177 -4.76 -4.15 -1.76
CA ASP A 177 -5.99 -3.41 -2.09
C ASP A 177 -5.66 -2.26 -3.07
N GLU A 178 -4.60 -1.48 -2.78
CA GLU A 178 -4.17 -0.37 -3.65
C GLU A 178 -3.66 -0.86 -5.02
N LEU A 179 -3.04 -2.06 -5.07
CA LEU A 179 -2.65 -2.70 -6.32
C LEU A 179 -3.89 -3.09 -7.15
N ASN A 180 -4.88 -3.72 -6.53
CA ASN A 180 -6.07 -4.28 -7.18
C ASN A 180 -7.04 -3.19 -7.65
N GLU A 181 -7.21 -2.14 -6.87
CA GLU A 181 -8.09 -1.01 -7.20
C GLU A 181 -7.42 0.02 -8.12
N GLY A 182 -6.09 0.02 -8.18
CA GLY A 182 -5.32 0.96 -8.97
C GLY A 182 -5.19 0.58 -10.45
N PRO A 183 -4.54 1.43 -11.27
CA PRO A 183 -4.31 1.12 -12.68
C PRO A 183 -3.37 -0.09 -12.84
N SER A 184 -3.68 -0.97 -13.79
CA SER A 184 -2.84 -2.12 -14.14
C SER A 184 -1.51 -1.71 -14.81
N ALA A 185 -1.49 -0.58 -15.51
CA ALA A 185 -0.30 -0.06 -16.16
C ALA A 185 0.83 0.19 -15.15
N GLY A 186 2.02 -0.35 -15.41
CA GLY A 186 3.21 -0.23 -14.54
C GLY A 186 3.14 -1.03 -13.24
N SER A 187 2.10 -1.84 -13.00
CA SER A 187 1.91 -2.55 -11.73
C SER A 187 2.67 -3.90 -11.63
N ARG A 188 3.31 -4.37 -12.71
CA ARG A 188 3.97 -5.69 -12.76
C ARG A 188 5.00 -5.88 -11.64
N SER A 189 5.92 -4.95 -11.50
CA SER A 189 6.98 -5.05 -10.48
C SER A 189 6.41 -4.97 -9.06
N LEU A 190 5.39 -4.14 -8.83
CA LEU A 190 4.72 -4.08 -7.53
C LEU A 190 4.01 -5.42 -7.23
N ARG A 191 3.30 -5.99 -8.20
CA ARG A 191 2.64 -7.31 -8.07
C ARG A 191 3.63 -8.40 -7.70
N MET A 192 4.77 -8.46 -8.39
CA MET A 192 5.83 -9.43 -8.10
C MET A 192 6.41 -9.25 -6.68
N ALA A 193 6.72 -8.02 -6.28
CA ALA A 193 7.26 -7.73 -4.94
C ALA A 193 6.26 -8.10 -3.83
N LEU A 194 4.97 -7.83 -4.02
CA LEU A 194 3.94 -8.20 -3.05
C LEU A 194 3.72 -9.72 -3.00
N ALA A 195 3.81 -10.43 -4.15
CA ALA A 195 3.76 -11.90 -4.18
C ALA A 195 4.89 -12.52 -3.36
N GLU A 196 6.14 -12.08 -3.56
CA GLU A 196 7.28 -12.57 -2.78
C GLU A 196 7.12 -12.35 -1.27
N VAL A 197 6.62 -11.18 -0.87
CA VAL A 197 6.35 -10.89 0.56
C VAL A 197 5.22 -11.77 1.09
N SER A 198 4.16 -11.95 0.31
CA SER A 198 3.01 -12.81 0.66
C SER A 198 3.43 -14.26 0.87
N ASP A 199 4.24 -14.80 -0.05
CA ASP A 199 4.79 -16.15 0.04
C ASP A 199 5.69 -16.31 1.28
N GLY A 200 6.52 -15.31 1.56
CA GLY A 200 7.35 -15.30 2.78
C GLY A 200 6.53 -15.28 4.07
N VAL A 201 5.43 -14.52 4.12
CA VAL A 201 4.53 -14.50 5.28
C VAL A 201 3.81 -15.83 5.43
N ARG A 202 3.37 -16.44 4.33
CA ARG A 202 2.72 -17.77 4.33
C ARG A 202 3.67 -18.84 4.83
N SER A 203 4.87 -18.96 4.28
CA SER A 203 5.87 -19.92 4.71
C SER A 203 6.22 -19.78 6.20
N LYS A 204 6.31 -18.54 6.69
CA LYS A 204 6.51 -18.30 8.12
C LYS A 204 5.35 -18.81 8.96
N ALA A 205 4.11 -18.55 8.55
CA ALA A 205 2.93 -18.98 9.30
C ALA A 205 2.77 -20.52 9.30
N GLU A 206 3.14 -21.20 8.21
CA GLU A 206 3.22 -22.67 8.18
C GLU A 206 4.22 -23.21 9.22
N VAL A 207 5.40 -22.57 9.33
CA VAL A 207 6.40 -22.90 10.36
C VAL A 207 5.88 -22.59 11.76
N ASP A 208 5.21 -21.46 11.97
CA ASP A 208 4.64 -21.07 13.25
C ASP A 208 3.52 -22.06 13.68
N LEU A 209 2.64 -22.49 12.75
CA LEU A 209 1.64 -23.52 13.00
C LEU A 209 2.28 -24.84 13.39
N ARG A 210 3.31 -25.29 12.66
CA ARG A 210 4.07 -26.51 12.99
C ARG A 210 4.66 -26.42 14.40
N ASN A 211 5.35 -25.35 14.72
CA ASN A 211 5.93 -25.13 16.04
C ASN A 211 4.88 -25.12 17.16
N LEU A 212 3.70 -24.53 16.90
CA LEU A 212 2.58 -24.49 17.84
C LEU A 212 2.06 -25.91 18.14
N ILE A 213 1.85 -26.72 17.10
CA ILE A 213 1.40 -28.11 17.21
C ILE A 213 2.47 -28.96 17.91
N ASP A 214 3.75 -28.80 17.53
CA ASP A 214 4.86 -29.57 18.06
C ASP A 214 5.11 -29.37 19.55
N ARG A 215 4.75 -28.20 20.08
CA ARG A 215 4.83 -27.86 21.51
C ARG A 215 3.57 -28.21 22.29
N SER A 216 2.52 -28.67 21.62
CA SER A 216 1.24 -29.03 22.25
C SER A 216 1.18 -30.52 22.61
N ASP A 217 0.10 -30.89 23.29
CA ASP A 217 -0.28 -32.26 23.65
C ASP A 217 -1.05 -32.99 22.52
N LEU A 218 -1.24 -32.33 21.35
CA LEU A 218 -1.94 -32.91 20.21
C LEU A 218 -1.10 -34.02 19.54
N GLU A 219 -1.80 -35.03 18.99
CA GLU A 219 -1.17 -35.97 18.08
C GLU A 219 -0.46 -35.25 16.94
N LYS A 220 0.74 -35.69 16.59
CA LYS A 220 1.51 -35.08 15.49
C LYS A 220 0.88 -35.40 14.15
N PRO A 221 0.61 -34.40 13.32
CA PRO A 221 0.10 -34.64 11.97
C PRO A 221 1.20 -35.08 11.00
N LEU A 222 0.77 -35.52 9.84
CA LEU A 222 1.62 -35.62 8.67
C LEU A 222 1.63 -34.23 8.00
N TYR A 223 2.80 -33.61 7.90
CA TYR A 223 2.95 -32.30 7.28
C TYR A 223 3.11 -32.42 5.76
N ASN A 224 2.41 -31.58 5.00
CA ASN A 224 2.49 -31.51 3.54
C ASN A 224 2.22 -32.86 2.84
N ALA A 225 1.40 -33.70 3.41
CA ALA A 225 1.05 -35.01 2.86
C ALA A 225 0.13 -34.86 1.64
N ARG A 226 0.37 -35.65 0.60
CA ARG A 226 -0.50 -35.72 -0.55
C ARG A 226 -1.62 -36.73 -0.29
N LEU A 227 -2.86 -36.29 -0.47
CA LEU A 227 -4.06 -37.07 -0.22
C LEU A 227 -4.65 -37.55 -1.57
N TYR A 228 -4.98 -38.83 -1.63
CA TYR A 228 -5.58 -39.47 -2.82
C TYR A 228 -6.78 -40.31 -2.42
N THR A 229 -7.71 -40.51 -3.36
CA THR A 229 -8.74 -41.55 -3.25
C THR A 229 -8.11 -42.94 -3.36
N GLN A 230 -8.87 -43.99 -3.03
CA GLN A 230 -8.43 -45.40 -3.25
C GLN A 230 -8.16 -45.69 -4.72
N ASP A 231 -8.86 -45.01 -5.64
CA ASP A 231 -8.67 -45.13 -7.09
C ASP A 231 -7.51 -44.29 -7.63
N GLY A 232 -6.72 -43.63 -6.75
CA GLY A 232 -5.54 -42.85 -7.11
C GLY A 232 -5.80 -41.44 -7.59
N LEU A 233 -7.03 -40.90 -7.48
CA LEU A 233 -7.32 -39.50 -7.81
C LEU A 233 -6.77 -38.57 -6.71
N PHE A 234 -6.01 -37.55 -7.11
CA PHE A 234 -5.47 -36.55 -6.21
C PHE A 234 -6.58 -35.69 -5.60
N ILE A 235 -6.59 -35.54 -4.26
CA ILE A 235 -7.56 -34.75 -3.52
C ILE A 235 -6.96 -33.39 -3.17
N ALA A 236 -5.89 -33.37 -2.34
CA ALA A 236 -5.25 -32.16 -1.85
C ALA A 236 -3.87 -32.43 -1.24
N LYS A 237 -3.16 -31.36 -0.91
CA LYS A 237 -1.92 -31.38 -0.12
C LYS A 237 -2.07 -30.33 1.01
N PRO A 238 -2.70 -30.68 2.16
CA PRO A 238 -2.84 -29.78 3.29
C PRO A 238 -1.52 -29.54 4.01
N ASP A 239 -1.41 -28.42 4.74
CA ASP A 239 -0.23 -28.08 5.53
C ASP A 239 -0.02 -29.08 6.70
N ALA A 240 -1.13 -29.54 7.31
CA ALA A 240 -1.14 -30.56 8.37
C ALA A 240 -2.29 -31.54 8.16
N TRP A 241 -2.04 -32.88 8.31
CA TRP A 241 -3.02 -33.93 8.11
C TRP A 241 -3.05 -34.94 9.26
N TRP A 242 -4.17 -35.02 9.96
CA TRP A 242 -4.44 -36.06 10.97
C TRP A 242 -5.25 -37.18 10.34
N GLN A 243 -4.55 -38.15 9.77
CA GLN A 243 -5.14 -39.24 8.97
C GLN A 243 -6.23 -39.99 9.72
N ARG A 244 -5.96 -40.39 10.98
CA ARG A 244 -6.91 -41.15 11.80
C ARG A 244 -8.18 -40.37 12.14
N ALA A 245 -8.06 -39.07 12.32
CA ALA A 245 -9.17 -38.18 12.62
C ALA A 245 -9.90 -37.67 11.38
N GLY A 246 -9.29 -37.78 10.18
CA GLY A 246 -9.82 -37.19 8.96
C GLY A 246 -9.87 -35.65 9.02
N VAL A 247 -8.87 -35.03 9.69
CA VAL A 247 -8.79 -33.58 9.88
C VAL A 247 -7.60 -33.01 9.10
N ALA A 248 -7.83 -31.96 8.34
CA ALA A 248 -6.80 -31.17 7.69
C ALA A 248 -6.69 -29.79 8.33
N GLY A 249 -5.46 -29.31 8.52
CA GLY A 249 -5.16 -27.94 8.92
C GLY A 249 -4.49 -27.18 7.79
N GLU A 250 -4.97 -25.99 7.48
CA GLU A 250 -4.42 -25.14 6.45
C GLU A 250 -4.18 -23.71 6.96
N VAL A 251 -3.07 -23.14 6.55
CA VAL A 251 -2.80 -21.71 6.72
C VAL A 251 -3.46 -20.96 5.57
N ASP A 252 -4.48 -20.18 5.89
CA ASP A 252 -5.24 -19.45 4.89
C ASP A 252 -4.55 -18.13 4.51
N SER A 253 -4.10 -18.03 3.28
CA SER A 253 -3.47 -16.82 2.74
C SER A 253 -4.48 -15.77 2.27
N ARG A 254 -5.78 -15.88 2.61
CA ARG A 254 -6.81 -14.94 2.13
C ARG A 254 -6.53 -13.48 2.44
N GLU A 255 -5.82 -13.16 3.51
CA GLU A 255 -5.36 -11.80 3.80
C GLU A 255 -4.39 -11.25 2.74
N TYR A 256 -3.85 -12.10 1.85
CA TYR A 256 -2.73 -11.77 0.97
C TYR A 256 -2.98 -12.17 -0.50
N HIS A 257 -4.23 -12.50 -0.87
CA HIS A 257 -4.54 -12.82 -2.27
C HIS A 257 -4.43 -11.61 -3.17
N ILE A 258 -3.50 -11.70 -4.12
CA ILE A 258 -3.21 -10.65 -5.10
C ILE A 258 -4.14 -10.74 -6.32
N GLU A 259 -4.75 -11.92 -6.56
CA GLU A 259 -5.65 -12.16 -7.71
C GLU A 259 -6.92 -12.93 -7.31
N ALA A 260 -8.04 -12.56 -7.94
CA ALA A 260 -9.32 -13.25 -7.75
C ALA A 260 -9.28 -14.75 -8.18
N THR A 261 -8.35 -15.12 -9.05
CA THR A 261 -8.09 -16.50 -9.48
C THR A 261 -7.58 -17.37 -8.35
N ASP A 262 -6.75 -16.85 -7.45
CA ASP A 262 -6.18 -17.57 -6.32
C ASP A 262 -7.25 -17.93 -5.28
N TYR A 263 -8.19 -17.01 -5.06
CA TYR A 263 -9.33 -17.24 -4.18
C TYR A 263 -10.23 -18.38 -4.69
N ARG A 264 -10.50 -18.41 -6.00
CA ARG A 264 -11.31 -19.47 -6.61
C ARG A 264 -10.63 -20.84 -6.49
N ALA A 265 -9.32 -20.91 -6.71
CA ALA A 265 -8.55 -22.15 -6.57
C ALA A 265 -8.58 -22.69 -5.13
N THR A 266 -8.44 -21.80 -4.14
CA THR A 266 -8.53 -22.16 -2.71
C THR A 266 -9.91 -22.71 -2.35
N LEU A 267 -11.00 -22.05 -2.80
CA LEU A 267 -12.37 -22.55 -2.57
C LEU A 267 -12.62 -23.90 -3.24
N MET A 268 -12.12 -24.08 -4.46
CA MET A 268 -12.28 -25.37 -5.16
C MET A 268 -11.56 -26.50 -4.42
N ARG A 269 -10.33 -26.25 -3.91
CA ARG A 269 -9.56 -27.21 -3.14
C ARG A 269 -10.27 -27.54 -1.80
N HIS A 270 -10.78 -26.55 -1.11
CA HIS A 270 -11.55 -26.73 0.12
C HIS A 270 -12.78 -27.60 -0.13
N ASN A 271 -13.64 -27.23 -1.09
CA ASN A 271 -14.84 -28.00 -1.47
C ASN A 271 -14.48 -29.44 -1.91
N GLN A 272 -13.33 -29.64 -2.52
CA GLN A 272 -12.85 -30.97 -2.88
C GLN A 272 -12.55 -31.82 -1.64
N MET A 273 -11.83 -31.28 -0.67
CA MET A 273 -11.56 -31.98 0.60
C MET A 273 -12.85 -32.34 1.34
N GLU A 274 -13.79 -31.38 1.46
CA GLU A 274 -15.07 -31.62 2.12
C GLU A 274 -15.93 -32.70 1.45
N ARG A 275 -15.90 -32.82 0.11
CA ARG A 275 -16.60 -33.89 -0.62
C ARG A 275 -16.13 -35.28 -0.23
N TYR A 276 -14.90 -35.43 0.21
CA TYR A 276 -14.32 -36.67 0.71
C TYR A 276 -14.44 -36.85 2.22
N GLY A 277 -15.20 -35.99 2.90
CA GLY A 277 -15.47 -36.05 4.33
C GLY A 277 -14.36 -35.51 5.22
N ILE A 278 -13.33 -34.86 4.62
CA ILE A 278 -12.23 -34.25 5.37
C ILE A 278 -12.77 -33.01 6.09
N ASN A 279 -12.53 -32.95 7.40
CA ASN A 279 -12.82 -31.76 8.20
C ASN A 279 -11.64 -30.79 8.08
N VAL A 280 -11.83 -29.69 7.35
CA VAL A 280 -10.77 -28.72 7.09
C VAL A 280 -10.86 -27.55 8.07
N GLN A 281 -9.76 -27.29 8.76
CA GLN A 281 -9.60 -26.14 9.66
C GLN A 281 -8.69 -25.13 9.00
N HIS A 282 -9.10 -23.86 8.97
CA HIS A 282 -8.33 -22.77 8.37
C HIS A 282 -8.03 -21.69 9.39
N TRP A 283 -6.80 -21.20 9.38
CA TRP A 283 -6.40 -20.07 10.22
C TRP A 283 -5.60 -19.06 9.38
N LEU A 284 -5.92 -17.79 9.61
CA LEU A 284 -5.12 -16.71 9.07
C LEU A 284 -3.75 -16.67 9.78
N PRO A 285 -2.66 -16.23 9.12
CA PRO A 285 -1.35 -16.03 9.74
C PRO A 285 -1.40 -15.19 11.03
N SER A 286 -2.25 -14.16 11.02
CA SER A 286 -2.48 -13.29 12.18
C SER A 286 -3.08 -14.03 13.37
N VAL A 287 -4.02 -14.97 13.15
CA VAL A 287 -4.66 -15.77 14.20
C VAL A 287 -3.66 -16.77 14.81
N ILE A 288 -2.85 -17.43 13.98
CA ILE A 288 -1.81 -18.36 14.45
C ILE A 288 -0.84 -17.65 15.41
N THR A 289 -0.47 -16.41 15.07
CA THR A 289 0.48 -15.63 15.88
C THR A 289 -0.15 -15.01 17.12
N ASN A 290 -1.36 -14.44 17.01
CA ASN A 290 -1.96 -13.63 18.07
C ASN A 290 -2.89 -14.42 19.00
N GLU A 291 -3.48 -15.53 18.50
CA GLU A 291 -4.48 -16.34 19.22
C GLU A 291 -4.14 -17.84 19.24
N PRO A 292 -2.90 -18.25 19.57
CA PRO A 292 -2.45 -19.63 19.48
C PRO A 292 -3.28 -20.62 20.30
N ARG A 293 -3.87 -20.17 21.43
CA ARG A 293 -4.75 -21.00 22.25
C ARG A 293 -6.06 -21.33 21.55
N ALA A 294 -6.63 -20.39 20.79
CA ALA A 294 -7.84 -20.63 20.00
C ALA A 294 -7.57 -21.68 18.91
N VAL A 295 -6.47 -21.56 18.17
CA VAL A 295 -6.04 -22.55 17.16
C VAL A 295 -5.94 -23.96 17.77
N LEU A 296 -5.28 -24.12 18.92
CA LEU A 296 -5.17 -25.42 19.60
C LEU A 296 -6.51 -25.94 20.11
N SER A 297 -7.42 -25.05 20.54
CA SER A 297 -8.77 -25.43 20.96
C SER A 297 -9.58 -25.98 19.79
N ASP A 298 -9.56 -25.29 18.65
CA ASP A 298 -10.24 -25.71 17.44
C ASP A 298 -9.72 -27.07 16.95
N LEU A 299 -8.40 -27.26 16.94
CA LEU A 299 -7.78 -28.53 16.58
C LEU A 299 -8.19 -29.66 17.53
N ARG A 300 -8.20 -29.43 18.86
CA ARG A 300 -8.64 -30.45 19.82
C ARG A 300 -10.09 -30.87 19.57
N MET A 301 -10.98 -29.93 19.34
CA MET A 301 -12.38 -30.22 19.04
C MET A 301 -12.54 -30.97 17.72
N ALA A 302 -11.85 -30.54 16.66
CA ALA A 302 -11.92 -31.18 15.36
C ALA A 302 -11.37 -32.62 15.38
N ILE A 303 -10.19 -32.81 15.96
CA ILE A 303 -9.54 -34.14 16.08
C ILE A 303 -10.39 -35.06 16.98
N GLY A 304 -10.85 -34.59 18.14
CA GLY A 304 -11.70 -35.36 19.06
C GLY A 304 -13.03 -35.75 18.43
N SER A 305 -13.62 -34.90 17.61
CA SER A 305 -14.80 -35.22 16.81
C SER A 305 -14.49 -36.24 15.69
N GLY A 306 -13.33 -36.10 15.06
CA GLY A 306 -12.87 -36.99 14.01
C GLY A 306 -12.69 -38.45 14.47
N TYR A 307 -12.14 -38.63 15.66
CA TYR A 307 -11.96 -39.99 16.24
C TYR A 307 -13.26 -40.76 16.53
N ARG A 308 -14.40 -40.07 16.57
CA ARG A 308 -15.73 -40.69 16.71
C ARG A 308 -16.32 -41.19 15.41
N ARG A 309 -15.65 -40.94 14.29
CA ARG A 309 -16.08 -41.35 12.94
C ARG A 309 -15.24 -42.52 12.44
N PRO A 310 -15.74 -43.36 11.53
CA PRO A 310 -14.91 -44.34 10.86
C PRO A 310 -13.79 -43.64 10.06
N PRO A 311 -12.61 -44.22 9.98
CA PRO A 311 -11.52 -43.69 9.16
C PRO A 311 -11.95 -43.43 7.72
N LEU A 312 -11.50 -42.32 7.15
CA LEU A 312 -11.79 -41.99 5.77
C LEU A 312 -10.99 -42.92 4.81
N PRO A 313 -11.57 -43.33 3.66
CA PRO A 313 -10.90 -44.15 2.65
C PRO A 313 -9.91 -43.29 1.82
N ILE A 314 -8.95 -42.69 2.49
CA ILE A 314 -7.95 -41.81 1.88
C ILE A 314 -6.58 -42.41 1.96
N VAL A 315 -5.90 -42.45 0.81
CA VAL A 315 -4.50 -42.88 0.69
C VAL A 315 -3.60 -41.65 0.89
N THR A 316 -2.65 -41.76 1.80
CA THR A 316 -1.71 -40.69 2.12
C THR A 316 -0.32 -41.02 1.59
N MET A 317 0.30 -40.11 0.86
CA MET A 317 1.69 -40.18 0.43
C MET A 317 2.49 -39.01 0.98
N ILE A 318 3.68 -39.27 1.47
CA ILE A 318 4.64 -38.30 1.97
C ILE A 318 5.75 -38.24 0.91
N ASP A 319 6.11 -37.00 0.49
CA ASP A 319 7.31 -36.82 -0.33
C ASP A 319 8.54 -37.09 0.58
N GLU A 320 9.44 -38.02 0.14
CA GLU A 320 10.69 -38.37 0.84
C GLU A 320 11.69 -37.21 0.83
#